data_6c170480d5bcba5a31f53e8d1464a12d
#
_entry.id   6c170480d5bcba5a31f53e8d1464a12d
#
_cell.length_a   1.000
_cell.length_b   1.000
_cell.length_c   1.000
_cell.angle_alpha   90.00
_cell.angle_beta   90.00
_cell.angle_gamma   90.00
#
_symmetry.space_group_name_H-M   'P 1'
#
loop_
_entity.id
_entity.type
_entity.pdbx_description
1 polymer ?
#
loop_
_entity_poly.entity_id
_entity_poly.type
_entity_poly.pdbx_seq_one_letter_code
_entity_poly.pdbx_strand_id
1 'polypeptide(L)'
;FSYIFFFKLSYIHIMDYNKPFNFLKSLPPKLNLFYKKKSKSGLIVSNKSKSKKDFDPVTNFDKAFEKYIRSLINKKFPKDSIIGEEFEDKFSFNDYKWSIDPIDGTRAFVIGAPTWSNLISLSFKERSLIGLANFPELNKYYINDKKNSYIFKDKKKSILKSSNNNNLKTIKIIGNFHGTLSYEKQRKVIKKFGWSFRLAGFDALNYCLLAEGKVDAVIEANLKPYDILPLIPIIKNSGAIVTNWRNEPAEEGGNILATSNRVLHNKILKLLKPFTKK
;
A
#
# COMPACT_ATOMS: atom_id res chain seq x y z
N PHE A 1 32.28 -1.18 -16.78
CA PHE A 1 30.92 -1.63 -16.34
C PHE A 1 30.88 -2.14 -14.89
N SER A 2 32.02 -2.46 -14.28
CA SER A 2 32.11 -3.02 -12.89
C SER A 2 32.05 -1.95 -11.80
N TYR A 3 32.47 -0.71 -12.03
CA TYR A 3 32.54 0.35 -11.00
C TYR A 3 31.18 0.94 -10.58
N ILE A 4 30.17 0.91 -11.45
CA ILE A 4 28.84 1.46 -11.16
C ILE A 4 28.03 0.56 -10.20
N PHE A 5 28.31 -0.74 -10.17
CA PHE A 5 27.61 -1.71 -9.32
C PHE A 5 28.08 -1.67 -7.85
N PHE A 6 29.36 -1.36 -7.62
CA PHE A 6 29.93 -1.25 -6.27
C PHE A 6 29.48 0.02 -5.53
N PHE A 7 29.28 1.14 -6.24
CA PHE A 7 28.78 2.37 -5.61
C PHE A 7 27.32 2.29 -5.15
N LYS A 8 26.51 1.43 -5.77
CA LYS A 8 25.09 1.22 -5.36
C LYS A 8 24.91 0.44 -4.07
N LEU A 9 25.87 -0.40 -3.70
CA LEU A 9 25.80 -1.22 -2.47
C LEU A 9 26.33 -0.49 -1.21
N SER A 10 27.22 0.50 -1.38
CA SER A 10 27.88 1.17 -0.25
C SER A 10 26.99 2.19 0.47
N TYR A 11 26.02 2.80 -0.20
CA TYR A 11 25.12 3.81 0.39
C TYR A 11 24.01 3.23 1.27
N ILE A 12 23.61 1.98 1.07
CA ILE A 12 22.59 1.31 1.89
C ILE A 12 23.13 0.96 3.31
N HIS A 13 24.45 0.99 3.48
CA HIS A 13 25.12 0.64 4.75
C HIS A 13 25.06 1.75 5.83
N ILE A 14 24.67 2.98 5.49
CA ILE A 14 24.73 4.14 6.39
C ILE A 14 23.40 4.39 7.12
N MET A 15 22.29 3.78 6.67
CA MET A 15 21.01 3.96 7.32
C MET A 15 20.92 3.09 8.58
N ASP A 16 20.74 3.72 9.75
CA ASP A 16 20.25 3.01 10.92
C ASP A 16 18.78 2.61 10.69
N TYR A 17 18.59 1.46 10.06
CA TYR A 17 17.27 0.90 9.74
C TYR A 17 16.41 0.66 11.00
N ASN A 18 17.05 0.46 12.16
CA ASN A 18 16.33 0.15 13.39
C ASN A 18 15.52 1.35 13.89
N LYS A 19 16.04 2.56 13.72
CA LYS A 19 15.36 3.78 14.19
C LYS A 19 13.99 3.98 13.53
N PRO A 20 13.83 4.00 12.18
CA PRO A 20 12.53 4.12 11.54
C PRO A 20 11.66 2.86 11.70
N PHE A 21 12.25 1.67 11.73
CA PHE A 21 11.50 0.43 11.99
C PHE A 21 10.84 0.45 13.36
N ASN A 22 11.59 0.76 14.42
CA ASN A 22 11.05 0.84 15.78
C ASN A 22 10.02 1.98 15.91
N PHE A 23 10.21 3.08 15.19
CA PHE A 23 9.24 4.16 15.13
C PHE A 23 7.92 3.66 14.52
N LEU A 24 7.94 3.10 13.30
CA LEU A 24 6.74 2.57 12.63
C LEU A 24 6.05 1.50 13.49
N LYS A 25 6.81 0.57 14.05
CA LYS A 25 6.28 -0.48 14.94
C LYS A 25 5.59 0.08 16.20
N SER A 26 5.96 1.30 16.62
CA SER A 26 5.34 1.96 17.78
C SER A 26 4.04 2.70 17.45
N LEU A 27 3.67 2.86 16.16
CA LEU A 27 2.52 3.65 15.74
C LEU A 27 1.17 2.94 15.93
N PRO A 28 1.00 1.63 15.63
CA PRO A 28 -0.31 0.99 15.69
C PRO A 28 -1.08 1.22 16.99
N PRO A 29 -0.51 1.02 18.20
CA PRO A 29 -1.26 1.27 19.43
C PRO A 29 -1.64 2.75 19.62
N LYS A 30 -0.82 3.68 19.13
CA LYS A 30 -1.10 5.12 19.20
C LYS A 30 -2.24 5.52 18.25
N LEU A 31 -2.21 4.99 17.01
CA LEU A 31 -3.24 5.22 16.00
C LEU A 31 -4.57 4.61 16.40
N ASN A 32 -4.57 3.39 16.93
CA ASN A 32 -5.76 2.73 17.43
C ASN A 32 -6.38 3.48 18.62
N LEU A 33 -5.56 4.00 19.54
CA LEU A 33 -6.03 4.83 20.64
C LEU A 33 -6.58 6.17 20.14
N PHE A 34 -5.91 6.81 19.18
CA PHE A 34 -6.38 8.04 18.54
C PHE A 34 -7.75 7.83 17.89
N TYR A 35 -7.91 6.74 17.11
CA TYR A 35 -9.18 6.35 16.51
C TYR A 35 -10.30 6.21 17.57
N LYS A 36 -10.07 5.42 18.60
CA LYS A 36 -11.04 5.20 19.68
C LYS A 36 -11.48 6.50 20.40
N LYS A 37 -10.56 7.45 20.55
CA LYS A 37 -10.89 8.76 21.11
C LYS A 37 -11.70 9.61 20.14
N LYS A 38 -11.26 9.65 18.87
CA LYS A 38 -11.88 10.47 17.83
C LYS A 38 -13.26 9.98 17.41
N SER A 39 -13.50 8.66 17.40
CA SER A 39 -14.80 8.07 17.03
C SER A 39 -15.96 8.54 17.88
N LYS A 40 -15.69 9.06 19.08
CA LYS A 40 -16.70 9.69 19.96
C LYS A 40 -17.19 11.06 19.46
N SER A 41 -16.48 11.72 18.53
CA SER A 41 -16.81 13.08 18.06
C SER A 41 -17.71 13.11 16.82
N GLY A 42 -18.23 11.96 16.39
CA GLY A 42 -19.06 11.85 15.18
C GLY A 42 -18.26 11.87 13.88
N LEU A 43 -18.83 11.24 12.86
CA LEU A 43 -18.29 11.18 11.51
C LEU A 43 -18.89 12.30 10.66
N ILE A 44 -18.05 13.12 10.03
CA ILE A 44 -18.44 14.12 9.07
C ILE A 44 -17.82 13.72 7.73
N VAL A 45 -18.64 13.52 6.71
CA VAL A 45 -18.20 13.14 5.36
C VAL A 45 -18.35 14.32 4.42
N SER A 46 -17.33 14.58 3.61
CA SER A 46 -17.32 15.58 2.56
C SER A 46 -16.91 14.93 1.23
N ASN A 47 -17.11 15.59 0.12
CA ASN A 47 -16.68 15.12 -1.20
C ASN A 47 -15.50 15.96 -1.69
N LYS A 48 -14.35 15.35 -2.01
CA LYS A 48 -13.18 16.01 -2.62
C LYS A 48 -13.40 16.34 -4.08
N SER A 49 -14.23 15.55 -4.79
CA SER A 49 -14.49 15.76 -6.21
C SER A 49 -15.26 17.04 -6.47
N LYS A 50 -14.78 17.83 -7.44
CA LYS A 50 -15.49 18.99 -7.97
C LYS A 50 -16.63 18.58 -8.93
N SER A 51 -16.63 17.35 -9.42
CA SER A 51 -17.67 16.79 -10.28
C SER A 51 -18.85 16.32 -9.45
N LYS A 52 -20.08 16.72 -9.85
CA LYS A 52 -21.30 16.19 -9.22
C LYS A 52 -21.54 14.70 -9.51
N LYS A 53 -20.83 14.13 -10.50
CA LYS A 53 -20.98 12.73 -10.93
C LYS A 53 -20.03 11.79 -10.19
N ASP A 54 -18.98 12.32 -9.56
CA ASP A 54 -17.96 11.53 -8.90
C ASP A 54 -18.02 11.77 -7.39
N PHE A 55 -18.06 10.69 -6.64
CA PHE A 55 -18.00 10.73 -5.19
C PHE A 55 -16.64 10.25 -4.72
N ASP A 56 -15.83 11.19 -4.23
CA ASP A 56 -14.52 10.95 -3.63
C ASP A 56 -14.58 11.40 -2.16
N PRO A 57 -14.94 10.48 -1.24
CA PRO A 57 -15.18 10.84 0.15
C PRO A 57 -13.88 11.20 0.87
N VAL A 58 -13.97 12.24 1.69
CA VAL A 58 -13.00 12.56 2.75
C VAL A 58 -13.76 12.81 4.04
N THR A 59 -13.18 12.41 5.14
CA THR A 59 -13.79 12.60 6.44
C THR A 59 -12.98 13.53 7.34
N ASN A 60 -13.60 14.00 8.41
CA ASN A 60 -12.90 14.73 9.46
C ASN A 60 -11.84 13.87 10.17
N PHE A 61 -11.85 12.54 9.95
CA PHE A 61 -10.85 11.61 10.47
C PHE A 61 -9.59 11.62 9.61
N ASP A 62 -9.71 11.63 8.28
CA ASP A 62 -8.57 11.64 7.34
C ASP A 62 -7.60 12.76 7.70
N LYS A 63 -8.09 14.00 7.74
CA LYS A 63 -7.28 15.17 8.10
C LYS A 63 -6.72 15.11 9.53
N ALA A 64 -7.52 14.63 10.50
CA ALA A 64 -7.08 14.52 11.87
C ALA A 64 -5.97 13.46 12.03
N PHE A 65 -6.11 12.30 11.38
CA PHE A 65 -5.08 11.25 11.39
C PHE A 65 -3.79 11.73 10.73
N GLU A 66 -3.87 12.32 9.52
CA GLU A 66 -2.67 12.77 8.85
C GLU A 66 -1.93 13.85 9.66
N LYS A 67 -2.64 14.83 10.22
CA LYS A 67 -2.06 15.83 11.12
C LYS A 67 -1.36 15.18 12.31
N TYR A 68 -1.97 14.18 12.91
CA TYR A 68 -1.40 13.44 14.04
C TYR A 68 -0.15 12.66 13.62
N ILE A 69 -0.19 11.91 12.53
CA ILE A 69 0.95 11.14 12.02
C ILE A 69 2.11 12.06 11.65
N ARG A 70 1.84 13.16 10.92
CA ARG A 70 2.85 14.19 10.59
C ARG A 70 3.51 14.77 11.84
N SER A 71 2.75 15.01 12.91
CA SER A 71 3.32 15.52 14.18
C SER A 71 4.30 14.54 14.81
N LEU A 72 3.99 13.24 14.77
CA LEU A 72 4.85 12.18 15.29
C LEU A 72 6.13 12.02 14.45
N ILE A 73 6.00 12.07 13.11
CA ILE A 73 7.14 12.02 12.19
C ILE A 73 8.04 13.24 12.39
N ASN A 74 7.49 14.46 12.37
CA ASN A 74 8.26 15.69 12.54
C ASN A 74 9.02 15.73 13.86
N LYS A 75 8.42 15.22 14.95
CA LYS A 75 9.09 15.14 16.26
C LYS A 75 10.31 14.22 16.23
N LYS A 76 10.28 13.11 15.48
CA LYS A 76 11.33 12.09 15.48
C LYS A 76 12.31 12.24 14.32
N PHE A 77 11.84 12.77 13.17
CA PHE A 77 12.56 12.91 11.92
C PHE A 77 12.30 14.29 11.29
N PRO A 78 12.70 15.39 11.98
CA PRO A 78 12.33 16.75 11.58
C PRO A 78 12.91 17.18 10.23
N LYS A 79 13.98 16.52 9.78
CA LYS A 79 14.70 16.83 8.53
C LYS A 79 14.22 16.02 7.32
N ASP A 80 13.25 15.12 7.49
CA ASP A 80 12.74 14.28 6.38
C ASP A 80 11.59 14.99 5.65
N SER A 81 11.45 14.67 4.37
CA SER A 81 10.29 15.04 3.56
C SER A 81 9.07 14.23 3.98
N ILE A 82 7.87 14.78 3.79
CA ILE A 82 6.60 14.11 4.06
C ILE A 82 5.65 14.39 2.91
N ILE A 83 5.18 13.37 2.24
CA ILE A 83 4.06 13.42 1.29
C ILE A 83 2.83 12.78 1.93
N GLY A 84 1.65 13.26 1.61
CA GLY A 84 0.40 12.73 2.17
C GLY A 84 -0.79 13.04 1.30
N GLU A 85 -1.93 12.44 1.64
CA GLU A 85 -3.15 12.58 0.86
C GLU A 85 -3.90 13.89 1.13
N GLU A 86 -3.85 14.40 2.38
CA GLU A 86 -4.77 15.43 2.87
C GLU A 86 -4.15 16.82 3.02
N PHE A 87 -2.83 16.92 3.12
CA PHE A 87 -2.11 18.16 3.30
C PHE A 87 -0.98 18.29 2.29
N GLU A 88 -0.59 19.54 2.03
CA GLU A 88 0.55 19.86 1.17
C GLU A 88 1.82 19.13 1.61
N ASP A 89 2.62 18.78 0.62
CA ASP A 89 3.86 18.06 0.84
C ASP A 89 4.88 18.95 1.55
N LYS A 90 5.59 18.38 2.50
CA LYS A 90 6.78 18.98 3.12
C LYS A 90 8.01 18.42 2.42
N PHE A 91 8.76 19.29 1.75
CA PHE A 91 10.03 18.94 1.12
C PHE A 91 11.22 19.28 2.03
N SER A 92 12.26 18.48 1.94
CA SER A 92 13.52 18.64 2.66
C SER A 92 14.70 18.28 1.76
N PHE A 93 15.91 18.71 2.13
CA PHE A 93 17.11 18.47 1.32
C PHE A 93 17.73 17.07 1.47
N ASN A 94 17.22 16.23 2.36
CA ASN A 94 17.68 14.85 2.47
C ASN A 94 16.87 13.92 1.55
N ASP A 95 17.44 12.76 1.25
CA ASP A 95 16.85 11.76 0.35
C ASP A 95 15.74 10.91 1.04
N TYR A 96 15.40 11.19 2.32
CA TYR A 96 14.37 10.44 3.06
C TYR A 96 13.01 11.11 2.91
N LYS A 97 12.01 10.29 2.53
CA LYS A 97 10.64 10.74 2.29
C LYS A 97 9.65 9.80 2.96
N TRP A 98 8.86 10.32 3.88
CA TRP A 98 7.71 9.64 4.46
C TRP A 98 6.52 9.78 3.56
N SER A 99 5.74 8.72 3.39
CA SER A 99 4.45 8.74 2.69
C SER A 99 3.35 8.35 3.68
N ILE A 100 2.21 9.02 3.60
CA ILE A 100 1.07 8.84 4.51
C ILE A 100 -0.21 8.78 3.69
N ASP A 101 -0.95 7.67 3.84
CA ASP A 101 -2.37 7.62 3.61
C ASP A 101 -3.05 7.43 4.98
N PRO A 102 -3.77 8.44 5.45
CA PRO A 102 -4.36 8.40 6.79
C PRO A 102 -5.48 7.38 6.93
N ILE A 103 -6.30 7.19 5.87
CA ILE A 103 -7.41 6.23 5.82
C ILE A 103 -7.52 5.65 4.42
N ASP A 104 -6.66 4.70 4.09
CA ASP A 104 -6.84 3.88 2.90
C ASP A 104 -8.16 3.11 2.97
N GLY A 105 -8.94 3.20 1.90
CA GLY A 105 -10.28 2.65 1.89
C GLY A 105 -11.31 3.55 2.57
N THR A 106 -11.30 4.87 2.34
CA THR A 106 -12.26 5.83 2.93
C THR A 106 -13.72 5.44 2.68
N ARG A 107 -14.04 4.82 1.53
CA ARG A 107 -15.39 4.31 1.26
C ARG A 107 -15.79 3.19 2.21
N ALA A 108 -14.87 2.28 2.52
CA ALA A 108 -15.07 1.23 3.52
C ALA A 108 -15.24 1.84 4.92
N PHE A 109 -14.41 2.84 5.26
CA PHE A 109 -14.51 3.56 6.52
C PHE A 109 -15.88 4.22 6.71
N VAL A 110 -16.40 4.92 5.70
CA VAL A 110 -17.68 5.65 5.75
C VAL A 110 -18.87 4.71 6.00
N ILE A 111 -18.85 3.51 5.44
CA ILE A 111 -19.94 2.51 5.64
C ILE A 111 -19.72 1.62 6.87
N GLY A 112 -18.66 1.84 7.66
CA GLY A 112 -18.34 1.04 8.83
C GLY A 112 -17.76 -0.35 8.53
N ALA A 113 -17.24 -0.59 7.31
CA ALA A 113 -16.56 -1.84 6.99
C ALA A 113 -15.16 -1.85 7.64
N PRO A 114 -14.68 -2.97 8.19
CA PRO A 114 -13.47 -3.01 9.01
C PRO A 114 -12.16 -3.10 8.18
N THR A 115 -12.24 -2.92 6.87
CA THR A 115 -11.12 -3.19 5.95
C THR A 115 -10.21 -1.98 5.69
N TRP A 116 -10.59 -0.79 6.16
CA TRP A 116 -9.77 0.42 6.05
C TRP A 116 -8.47 0.35 6.86
N SER A 117 -7.46 1.10 6.44
CA SER A 117 -6.14 1.07 7.08
C SER A 117 -5.47 2.45 7.16
N ASN A 118 -4.48 2.59 8.07
CA ASN A 118 -3.50 3.66 7.99
C ASN A 118 -2.27 3.11 7.27
N LEU A 119 -1.83 3.78 6.22
CA LEU A 119 -0.64 3.41 5.46
C LEU A 119 0.48 4.42 5.69
N ILE A 120 1.65 3.94 6.07
CA ILE A 120 2.80 4.81 6.34
C ILE A 120 4.07 4.14 5.83
N SER A 121 4.89 4.86 5.09
CA SER A 121 6.20 4.33 4.66
C SER A 121 7.32 5.34 4.77
N LEU A 122 8.55 4.83 4.77
CA LEU A 122 9.77 5.57 4.55
C LEU A 122 10.44 5.10 3.28
N SER A 123 10.71 6.04 2.38
CA SER A 123 11.49 5.85 1.16
C SER A 123 12.85 6.52 1.28
N PHE A 124 13.82 6.03 0.52
CA PHE A 124 15.12 6.65 0.29
C PHE A 124 15.40 6.67 -1.20
N LYS A 125 15.72 7.84 -1.77
CA LYS A 125 15.96 8.02 -3.22
C LYS A 125 14.89 7.31 -4.06
N GLU A 126 13.65 7.69 -3.90
CA GLU A 126 12.48 7.15 -4.61
C GLU A 126 12.22 5.64 -4.45
N ARG A 127 12.93 4.95 -3.55
CA ARG A 127 12.72 3.53 -3.26
C ARG A 127 12.07 3.35 -1.89
N SER A 128 10.92 2.70 -1.85
CA SER A 128 10.28 2.36 -0.59
C SER A 128 11.07 1.30 0.17
N LEU A 129 11.42 1.60 1.42
CA LEU A 129 12.28 0.75 2.27
C LEU A 129 11.52 0.04 3.37
N ILE A 130 10.65 0.77 4.07
CA ILE A 130 9.88 0.26 5.19
C ILE A 130 8.46 0.75 5.04
N GLY A 131 7.48 -0.17 5.22
CA GLY A 131 6.07 0.14 5.21
C GLY A 131 5.34 -0.42 6.42
N LEU A 132 4.30 0.27 6.79
CA LEU A 132 3.32 -0.11 7.80
C LEU A 132 1.92 -0.03 7.19
N ALA A 133 1.14 -1.10 7.31
CA ALA A 133 -0.30 -1.11 7.06
C ALA A 133 -1.00 -1.51 8.36
N ASN A 134 -1.67 -0.55 9.01
CA ASN A 134 -2.36 -0.74 10.27
C ASN A 134 -3.87 -0.82 10.05
N PHE A 135 -4.52 -1.88 10.52
CA PHE A 135 -5.96 -2.12 10.43
C PHE A 135 -6.58 -2.06 11.83
N PRO A 136 -7.01 -0.88 12.29
CA PRO A 136 -7.50 -0.69 13.65
C PRO A 136 -8.69 -1.59 14.03
N GLU A 137 -9.67 -1.73 13.14
CA GLU A 137 -10.87 -2.53 13.37
C GLU A 137 -10.61 -4.04 13.37
N LEU A 138 -9.56 -4.48 12.66
CA LEU A 138 -9.17 -5.89 12.60
C LEU A 138 -8.13 -6.26 13.65
N ASN A 139 -7.73 -5.30 14.51
CA ASN A 139 -6.70 -5.47 15.55
C ASN A 139 -5.42 -6.14 15.02
N LYS A 140 -4.99 -5.75 13.82
CA LYS A 140 -3.77 -6.28 13.18
C LYS A 140 -3.02 -5.21 12.43
N TYR A 141 -1.72 -5.41 12.25
CA TYR A 141 -0.91 -4.60 11.36
C TYR A 141 0.18 -5.42 10.67
N TYR A 142 0.64 -4.91 9.55
CA TYR A 142 1.70 -5.48 8.74
C TYR A 142 2.85 -4.50 8.67
N ILE A 143 4.07 -5.02 8.74
CA ILE A 143 5.31 -4.23 8.71
C ILE A 143 6.44 -5.10 8.16
N ASN A 144 7.40 -4.52 7.48
CA ASN A 144 8.62 -5.21 7.08
C ASN A 144 9.85 -4.70 7.84
N ASP A 145 10.83 -5.56 8.02
CA ASP A 145 12.22 -5.19 8.31
C ASP A 145 13.09 -5.33 7.05
N LYS A 146 14.42 -5.33 7.17
CA LYS A 146 15.35 -5.47 6.04
C LYS A 146 15.17 -6.77 5.23
N LYS A 147 14.66 -7.84 5.85
CA LYS A 147 14.67 -9.20 5.29
C LYS A 147 13.27 -9.80 5.15
N ASN A 148 12.42 -9.54 6.13
CA ASN A 148 11.14 -10.21 6.27
C ASN A 148 10.00 -9.23 6.40
N SER A 149 8.81 -9.69 6.06
CA SER A 149 7.56 -9.02 6.38
C SER A 149 6.81 -9.80 7.46
N TYR A 150 6.09 -9.09 8.29
CA TYR A 150 5.40 -9.64 9.44
C TYR A 150 3.96 -9.15 9.52
N ILE A 151 3.10 -10.02 10.03
CA ILE A 151 1.81 -9.66 10.60
C ILE A 151 1.89 -9.72 12.12
N PHE A 152 1.33 -8.70 12.77
CA PHE A 152 1.03 -8.70 14.19
C PHE A 152 -0.47 -8.72 14.36
N LYS A 153 -1.00 -9.75 15.00
CA LYS A 153 -2.42 -9.93 15.28
C LYS A 153 -2.57 -10.53 16.67
N ASP A 154 -3.46 -9.97 17.50
CA ASP A 154 -3.75 -10.45 18.86
C ASP A 154 -2.46 -10.69 19.68
N LYS A 155 -1.52 -9.74 19.62
CA LYS A 155 -0.18 -9.80 20.28
C LYS A 155 0.76 -10.89 19.74
N LYS A 156 0.35 -11.69 18.74
CA LYS A 156 1.19 -12.68 18.08
C LYS A 156 1.88 -12.07 16.86
N LYS A 157 3.14 -12.44 16.64
CA LYS A 157 3.94 -12.07 15.48
C LYS A 157 4.13 -13.29 14.58
N SER A 158 3.86 -13.16 13.29
CA SER A 158 4.12 -14.20 12.29
C SER A 158 4.85 -13.62 11.09
N ILE A 159 5.77 -14.40 10.52
CA ILE A 159 6.45 -14.03 9.26
C ILE A 159 5.48 -14.28 8.11
N LEU A 160 5.43 -13.34 7.18
CA LEU A 160 4.65 -13.45 5.96
C LEU A 160 5.41 -14.23 4.89
N LYS A 161 4.68 -15.06 4.16
CA LYS A 161 5.19 -15.80 3.01
C LYS A 161 4.11 -15.89 1.94
N SER A 162 4.39 -15.34 0.77
CA SER A 162 3.50 -15.44 -0.40
C SER A 162 3.37 -16.87 -0.89
N SER A 163 2.32 -17.17 -1.66
CA SER A 163 2.08 -18.50 -2.22
C SER A 163 3.04 -18.81 -3.37
N ASN A 164 3.20 -20.10 -3.68
CA ASN A 164 3.95 -20.56 -4.85
C ASN A 164 3.02 -20.98 -6.02
N ASN A 165 1.69 -20.77 -5.88
CA ASN A 165 0.75 -21.14 -6.94
C ASN A 165 0.98 -20.30 -8.19
N ASN A 166 1.17 -20.95 -9.34
CA ASN A 166 1.34 -20.31 -10.64
C ASN A 166 0.45 -20.92 -11.73
N ASN A 167 -0.52 -21.75 -11.35
CA ASN A 167 -1.46 -22.38 -12.27
C ASN A 167 -2.66 -21.45 -12.50
N LEU A 168 -2.76 -20.88 -13.71
CA LEU A 168 -3.81 -19.94 -14.08
C LEU A 168 -5.25 -20.48 -13.91
N LYS A 169 -5.43 -21.80 -13.82
CA LYS A 169 -6.76 -22.42 -13.58
C LYS A 169 -7.18 -22.37 -12.11
N THR A 170 -6.23 -22.29 -11.19
CA THR A 170 -6.49 -22.40 -9.73
C THR A 170 -6.07 -21.17 -8.94
N ILE A 171 -5.49 -20.14 -9.58
CA ILE A 171 -5.08 -18.91 -8.90
C ILE A 171 -6.29 -18.12 -8.37
N LYS A 172 -6.07 -17.47 -7.23
CA LYS A 172 -7.01 -16.55 -6.62
C LYS A 172 -6.57 -15.13 -6.92
N ILE A 173 -7.35 -14.43 -7.76
CA ILE A 173 -7.10 -13.05 -8.17
C ILE A 173 -8.14 -12.14 -7.54
N ILE A 174 -7.69 -11.06 -6.93
CA ILE A 174 -8.53 -9.98 -6.43
C ILE A 174 -8.04 -8.64 -6.95
N GLY A 175 -8.87 -7.62 -6.86
CA GLY A 175 -8.46 -6.26 -7.24
C GLY A 175 -9.63 -5.30 -7.37
N ASN A 176 -9.28 -4.06 -7.69
CA ASN A 176 -10.21 -2.97 -7.89
C ASN A 176 -9.67 -2.06 -9.00
N PHE A 177 -10.56 -1.44 -9.77
CA PHE A 177 -10.17 -0.52 -10.84
C PHE A 177 -10.45 0.94 -10.50
N HIS A 178 -10.91 1.25 -9.30
CA HIS A 178 -11.16 2.61 -8.77
C HIS A 178 -11.87 3.55 -9.75
N GLY A 179 -12.76 2.99 -10.60
CA GLY A 179 -13.53 3.75 -11.59
C GLY A 179 -12.74 4.29 -12.78
N THR A 180 -11.45 4.04 -12.91
CA THR A 180 -10.57 4.65 -13.91
C THR A 180 -10.48 3.92 -15.24
N LEU A 181 -10.80 2.64 -15.25
CA LEU A 181 -11.02 1.91 -16.51
C LEU A 181 -12.47 2.04 -16.92
N SER A 182 -12.73 2.32 -18.21
CA SER A 182 -14.08 2.24 -18.74
C SER A 182 -14.70 0.86 -18.47
N TYR A 183 -16.01 0.80 -18.31
CA TYR A 183 -16.76 -0.46 -18.10
C TYR A 183 -16.36 -1.55 -19.10
N GLU A 184 -16.17 -1.20 -20.35
CA GLU A 184 -15.75 -2.11 -21.40
C GLU A 184 -14.36 -2.69 -21.15
N LYS A 185 -13.39 -1.82 -20.76
CA LYS A 185 -12.03 -2.28 -20.42
C LYS A 185 -12.05 -3.17 -19.18
N GLN A 186 -12.80 -2.82 -18.13
CA GLN A 186 -12.95 -3.65 -16.93
C GLN A 186 -13.49 -5.05 -17.29
N ARG A 187 -14.56 -5.12 -18.07
CA ARG A 187 -15.13 -6.40 -18.55
C ARG A 187 -14.12 -7.22 -19.31
N LYS A 188 -13.32 -6.60 -20.20
CA LYS A 188 -12.29 -7.30 -20.97
C LYS A 188 -11.21 -7.88 -20.05
N VAL A 189 -10.75 -7.13 -19.03
CA VAL A 189 -9.78 -7.63 -18.04
C VAL A 189 -10.38 -8.79 -17.26
N ILE A 190 -11.55 -8.62 -16.67
CA ILE A 190 -12.22 -9.67 -15.87
C ILE A 190 -12.43 -10.95 -16.72
N LYS A 191 -12.87 -10.82 -18.00
CA LYS A 191 -13.06 -11.94 -18.90
C LYS A 191 -11.78 -12.73 -19.17
N LYS A 192 -10.61 -12.08 -19.16
CA LYS A 192 -9.30 -12.76 -19.31
C LYS A 192 -9.00 -13.74 -18.18
N PHE A 193 -9.45 -13.43 -16.97
CA PHE A 193 -9.18 -14.22 -15.76
C PHE A 193 -10.39 -15.06 -15.33
N GLY A 194 -11.52 -14.91 -16.02
CA GLY A 194 -12.75 -15.65 -15.77
C GLY A 194 -13.25 -15.43 -14.33
N TRP A 195 -13.88 -16.46 -13.79
CA TRP A 195 -14.44 -16.43 -12.45
C TRP A 195 -13.38 -16.43 -11.32
N SER A 196 -12.09 -16.65 -11.63
CA SER A 196 -11.00 -16.55 -10.66
C SER A 196 -10.78 -15.13 -10.16
N PHE A 197 -11.21 -14.11 -10.93
CA PHE A 197 -11.11 -12.72 -10.55
C PHE A 197 -12.28 -12.28 -9.67
N ARG A 198 -11.98 -11.54 -8.60
CA ARG A 198 -12.98 -10.93 -7.72
C ARG A 198 -12.70 -9.44 -7.58
N LEU A 199 -13.73 -8.63 -7.78
CA LEU A 199 -13.69 -7.21 -7.43
C LEU A 199 -13.90 -7.10 -5.92
N ALA A 200 -12.83 -6.90 -5.18
CA ALA A 200 -12.86 -6.75 -3.74
C ALA A 200 -12.45 -5.32 -3.38
N GLY A 201 -13.35 -4.59 -2.74
CA GLY A 201 -13.11 -3.26 -2.20
C GLY A 201 -12.38 -3.32 -0.84
N PHE A 202 -11.24 -4.02 -0.78
CA PHE A 202 -10.47 -4.19 0.44
C PHE A 202 -9.19 -3.34 0.44
N ASP A 203 -8.95 -2.60 -0.62
CA ASP A 203 -7.85 -1.65 -0.78
C ASP A 203 -6.50 -2.25 -0.32
N ALA A 204 -5.75 -1.67 0.61
CA ALA A 204 -4.48 -2.22 1.07
C ALA A 204 -4.56 -3.66 1.60
N LEU A 205 -5.72 -4.08 2.11
CA LEU A 205 -5.88 -5.45 2.61
C LEU A 205 -5.72 -6.49 1.51
N ASN A 206 -6.02 -6.17 0.24
CA ASN A 206 -5.77 -7.03 -0.91
C ASN A 206 -4.29 -7.45 -0.97
N TYR A 207 -3.38 -6.50 -0.86
CA TYR A 207 -1.93 -6.71 -0.89
C TYR A 207 -1.41 -7.43 0.34
N CYS A 208 -1.99 -7.15 1.50
CA CYS A 208 -1.68 -7.86 2.73
C CYS A 208 -2.07 -9.34 2.65
N LEU A 209 -3.23 -9.66 2.06
CA LEU A 209 -3.65 -11.05 1.81
C LEU A 209 -2.74 -11.77 0.81
N LEU A 210 -2.18 -11.05 -0.17
CA LEU A 210 -1.16 -11.57 -1.07
C LEU A 210 0.13 -11.92 -0.31
N ALA A 211 0.59 -11.01 0.55
CA ALA A 211 1.78 -11.23 1.38
C ALA A 211 1.60 -12.39 2.38
N GLU A 212 0.36 -12.66 2.83
CA GLU A 212 0.00 -13.83 3.65
C GLU A 212 -0.11 -15.14 2.85
N GLY A 213 -0.01 -15.10 1.51
CA GLY A 213 -0.22 -16.27 0.64
C GLY A 213 -1.69 -16.72 0.49
N LYS A 214 -2.64 -15.90 0.93
CA LYS A 214 -4.09 -16.20 0.86
C LYS A 214 -4.68 -15.97 -0.53
N VAL A 215 -4.11 -15.04 -1.27
CA VAL A 215 -4.39 -14.80 -2.69
C VAL A 215 -3.10 -14.85 -3.48
N ASP A 216 -3.21 -15.04 -4.79
CA ASP A 216 -2.06 -15.28 -5.67
C ASP A 216 -1.72 -14.06 -6.53
N ALA A 217 -2.70 -13.19 -6.77
CA ALA A 217 -2.49 -11.96 -7.52
C ALA A 217 -3.46 -10.84 -7.09
N VAL A 218 -2.97 -9.61 -7.17
CA VAL A 218 -3.75 -8.37 -7.03
C VAL A 218 -3.57 -7.56 -8.31
N ILE A 219 -4.68 -7.13 -8.92
CA ILE A 219 -4.70 -6.31 -10.14
C ILE A 219 -5.53 -5.07 -9.85
N GLU A 220 -4.89 -3.93 -9.78
CA GLU A 220 -5.56 -2.66 -9.50
C GLU A 220 -5.16 -1.58 -10.48
N ALA A 221 -5.97 -0.53 -10.58
CA ALA A 221 -5.73 0.60 -11.47
C ALA A 221 -5.83 1.92 -10.71
N ASN A 222 -5.00 2.89 -11.12
CA ASN A 222 -4.99 4.27 -10.66
C ASN A 222 -4.71 4.49 -9.16
N LEU A 223 -3.84 3.69 -8.59
CA LEU A 223 -3.34 3.94 -7.25
C LEU A 223 -2.48 5.22 -7.23
N LYS A 224 -2.53 5.94 -6.14
CA LYS A 224 -1.60 7.03 -5.85
C LYS A 224 -0.33 6.48 -5.18
N PRO A 225 0.78 7.24 -5.16
CA PRO A 225 1.99 6.79 -4.49
C PRO A 225 1.78 6.43 -3.02
N TYR A 226 0.95 7.18 -2.28
CA TYR A 226 0.69 6.93 -0.86
C TYR A 226 -0.11 5.65 -0.61
N ASP A 227 -0.89 5.15 -1.60
CA ASP A 227 -1.61 3.87 -1.50
C ASP A 227 -0.65 2.67 -1.59
N ILE A 228 0.42 2.76 -2.40
CA ILE A 228 1.25 1.60 -2.73
C ILE A 228 2.64 1.62 -2.08
N LEU A 229 3.25 2.79 -1.84
CA LEU A 229 4.58 2.89 -1.25
C LEU A 229 4.70 2.11 0.07
N PRO A 230 3.72 2.14 1.00
CA PRO A 230 3.79 1.37 2.24
C PRO A 230 3.72 -0.15 2.02
N LEU A 231 3.10 -0.58 0.94
CA LEU A 231 2.85 -1.99 0.64
C LEU A 231 3.99 -2.64 -0.14
N ILE A 232 4.74 -1.88 -0.95
CA ILE A 232 5.83 -2.40 -1.79
C ILE A 232 6.84 -3.22 -0.97
N PRO A 233 7.44 -2.73 0.13
CA PRO A 233 8.42 -3.51 0.87
C PRO A 233 7.78 -4.67 1.63
N ILE A 234 6.53 -4.55 2.08
CA ILE A 234 5.79 -5.66 2.71
C ILE A 234 5.60 -6.81 1.72
N ILE A 235 5.19 -6.49 0.49
CA ILE A 235 5.00 -7.46 -0.59
C ILE A 235 6.34 -8.11 -0.94
N LYS A 236 7.37 -7.31 -1.23
CA LYS A 236 8.68 -7.82 -1.67
C LYS A 236 9.32 -8.74 -0.63
N ASN A 237 9.28 -8.38 0.64
CA ASN A 237 9.89 -9.17 1.71
C ASN A 237 9.06 -10.40 2.13
N SER A 238 7.84 -10.56 1.63
CA SER A 238 7.07 -11.81 1.72
C SER A 238 7.43 -12.83 0.62
N GLY A 239 8.28 -12.44 -0.35
CA GLY A 239 8.64 -13.24 -1.53
C GLY A 239 7.76 -12.95 -2.76
N ALA A 240 6.77 -12.07 -2.64
CA ALA A 240 5.91 -11.65 -3.74
C ALA A 240 6.58 -10.56 -4.62
N ILE A 241 5.97 -10.26 -5.75
CA ILE A 241 6.47 -9.32 -6.75
C ILE A 241 5.42 -8.23 -6.97
N VAL A 242 5.86 -7.00 -7.07
CA VAL A 242 5.00 -5.85 -7.39
C VAL A 242 5.66 -4.96 -8.43
N THR A 243 4.90 -4.60 -9.47
CA THR A 243 5.26 -3.66 -10.54
C THR A 243 4.02 -2.92 -11.02
N ASN A 244 4.20 -1.92 -11.88
CA ASN A 244 3.09 -1.47 -12.70
C ASN A 244 2.77 -2.50 -13.82
N TRP A 245 1.69 -2.30 -14.58
CA TRP A 245 1.29 -3.22 -15.66
C TRP A 245 2.28 -3.25 -16.84
N ARG A 246 3.27 -2.35 -16.89
CA ARG A 246 4.35 -2.33 -17.88
C ARG A 246 5.62 -3.01 -17.39
N ASN A 247 5.57 -3.64 -16.21
CA ASN A 247 6.72 -4.27 -15.54
C ASN A 247 7.81 -3.26 -15.10
N GLU A 248 7.42 -2.03 -14.83
CA GLU A 248 8.27 -0.97 -14.28
C GLU A 248 8.06 -0.88 -12.76
N PRO A 249 8.94 -0.16 -12.03
CA PRO A 249 8.76 0.08 -10.60
C PRO A 249 7.38 0.62 -10.24
N ALA A 250 6.84 0.21 -9.09
CA ALA A 250 5.48 0.54 -8.65
C ALA A 250 5.40 1.83 -7.80
N GLU A 251 6.53 2.44 -7.49
CA GLU A 251 6.66 3.53 -6.53
C GLU A 251 5.85 4.79 -6.91
N GLU A 252 5.62 5.00 -8.22
CA GLU A 252 4.81 6.11 -8.74
C GLU A 252 3.28 5.83 -8.74
N GLY A 253 2.86 4.66 -8.27
CA GLY A 253 1.46 4.26 -8.32
C GLY A 253 0.98 3.90 -9.74
N GLY A 254 -0.26 4.26 -10.07
CA GLY A 254 -0.89 3.94 -11.35
C GLY A 254 -1.52 2.57 -11.39
N ASN A 255 -1.40 1.87 -12.51
CA ASN A 255 -1.96 0.52 -12.67
C ASN A 255 -0.98 -0.52 -12.14
N ILE A 256 -1.33 -1.17 -11.04
CA ILE A 256 -0.45 -2.05 -10.28
C ILE A 256 -0.81 -3.52 -10.49
N LEU A 257 0.22 -4.34 -10.61
CA LEU A 257 0.17 -5.79 -10.54
C LEU A 257 1.07 -6.26 -9.41
N ALA A 258 0.51 -6.97 -8.45
CA ALA A 258 1.26 -7.73 -7.46
C ALA A 258 0.93 -9.22 -7.57
N THR A 259 1.93 -10.09 -7.44
CA THR A 259 1.75 -11.54 -7.60
C THR A 259 2.62 -12.30 -6.63
N SER A 260 2.17 -13.47 -6.26
CA SER A 260 2.85 -14.33 -5.28
C SER A 260 4.25 -14.80 -5.70
N ASN A 261 4.53 -14.88 -7.01
CA ASN A 261 5.83 -15.33 -7.51
C ASN A 261 6.12 -14.82 -8.93
N ARG A 262 7.38 -14.90 -9.38
CA ARG A 262 7.85 -14.38 -10.68
C ARG A 262 7.21 -15.10 -11.88
N VAL A 263 6.98 -16.39 -11.79
CA VAL A 263 6.39 -17.16 -12.89
C VAL A 263 4.96 -16.68 -13.17
N LEU A 264 4.16 -16.53 -12.11
CA LEU A 264 2.80 -16.00 -12.21
C LEU A 264 2.79 -14.56 -12.71
N HIS A 265 3.71 -13.71 -12.20
CA HIS A 265 3.85 -12.33 -12.61
C HIS A 265 4.01 -12.19 -14.13
N ASN A 266 4.94 -12.92 -14.70
CA ASN A 266 5.20 -12.91 -16.14
C ASN A 266 4.00 -13.42 -16.97
N LYS A 267 3.27 -14.42 -16.47
CA LYS A 267 2.04 -14.91 -17.12
C LYS A 267 0.96 -13.84 -17.15
N ILE A 268 0.72 -13.15 -16.01
CA ILE A 268 -0.33 -12.13 -15.90
C ILE A 268 0.04 -10.87 -16.69
N LEU A 269 1.29 -10.41 -16.67
CA LEU A 269 1.73 -9.28 -17.49
C LEU A 269 1.45 -9.49 -18.98
N LYS A 270 1.67 -10.70 -19.51
CA LYS A 270 1.32 -11.01 -20.90
C LYS A 270 -0.18 -10.85 -21.19
N LEU A 271 -1.04 -11.22 -20.22
CA LEU A 271 -2.49 -11.03 -20.33
C LEU A 271 -2.93 -9.58 -20.22
N LEU A 272 -2.21 -8.75 -19.43
CA LEU A 272 -2.49 -7.33 -19.25
C LEU A 272 -1.94 -6.45 -20.37
N LYS A 273 -0.94 -6.91 -21.13
CA LYS A 273 -0.28 -6.13 -22.20
C LYS A 273 -1.24 -5.37 -23.14
N PRO A 274 -2.41 -5.94 -23.59
CA PRO A 274 -3.35 -5.21 -24.44
C PRO A 274 -3.99 -3.97 -23.79
N PHE A 275 -3.97 -3.89 -22.45
CA PHE A 275 -4.60 -2.81 -21.68
C PHE A 275 -3.60 -1.71 -21.27
N THR A 276 -2.31 -1.86 -21.60
CA THR A 276 -1.25 -0.88 -21.28
C THR A 276 -0.98 0.11 -22.41
N LYS A 277 -1.54 -0.12 -23.60
CA LYS A 277 -1.44 0.83 -24.72
C LYS A 277 -2.37 2.01 -24.45
N LYS A 278 -1.82 3.23 -24.62
CA LYS A 278 -2.58 4.48 -24.62
C LYS A 278 -3.59 4.50 -25.76
#